data_f4c40ba053b5f1aa108ae199cf36cdc3
#
_entry.id   f4c40ba053b5f1aa108ae199cf36cdc3
#
_cell.length_a   1.000
_cell.length_b   1.000
_cell.length_c   1.000
_cell.angle_alpha   90.00
_cell.angle_beta   90.00
_cell.angle_gamma   90.00
#
_symmetry.space_group_name_H-M   'P 1'
#
loop_
_entity.id
_entity.type
_entity.pdbx_description
1 polymer ?
#
loop_
_entity_poly.entity_id
_entity_poly.type
_entity_poly.pdbx_seq_one_letter_code
_entity_poly.pdbx_strand_id
1 'polypeptide(L)'
;MELDGAVIRALVLAAERCGGAVNLGRRSGIDPSCISRYLRGKVRSVSDDNWNKLRKILETVSCDRFYETAHPVVEWKELLKDPGQLLRNGGVEQLILRAQGLEMAPQICDRDLILVRQKESLTDVPENKIVVAVFKPFCAESQRAVCKRLRRINGDCWFFSDEPQGFFFPAENKEILWIGVVLRKICEL
;
A
#
# COMPACT_ATOMS: atom_id res chain seq x y z
N MET A 1 19.94 9.22 17.86
CA MET A 1 18.47 9.39 17.81
C MET A 1 17.90 9.46 19.22
N GLU A 2 17.15 10.50 19.56
CA GLU A 2 16.52 10.65 20.87
C GLU A 2 15.23 9.83 20.95
N LEU A 3 15.03 9.16 22.11
CA LEU A 3 13.84 8.36 22.38
C LEU A 3 12.76 9.23 23.03
N ASP A 4 11.95 9.86 22.23
CA ASP A 4 10.77 10.55 22.72
C ASP A 4 9.58 9.59 22.97
N GLY A 5 8.51 10.10 23.56
CA GLY A 5 7.33 9.30 23.87
C GLY A 5 6.63 8.70 22.63
N ALA A 6 6.79 9.30 21.46
CA ALA A 6 6.21 8.78 20.22
C ALA A 6 7.01 7.57 19.71
N VAL A 7 8.34 7.68 19.73
CA VAL A 7 9.25 6.59 19.35
C VAL A 7 9.10 5.40 20.30
N ILE A 8 8.99 5.65 21.61
CA ILE A 8 8.77 4.57 22.60
C ILE A 8 7.45 3.85 22.32
N ARG A 9 6.36 4.56 22.08
CA ARG A 9 5.06 3.94 21.71
C ARG A 9 5.17 3.09 20.45
N ALA A 10 5.85 3.59 19.41
CA ALA A 10 6.08 2.82 18.18
C ALA A 10 6.87 1.53 18.43
N LEU A 11 7.89 1.60 19.29
CA LEU A 11 8.68 0.42 19.69
C LEU A 11 7.86 -0.59 20.52
N VAL A 12 6.99 -0.12 21.42
CA VAL A 12 6.08 -1.00 22.18
C VAL A 12 5.17 -1.75 21.22
N LEU A 13 4.56 -1.06 20.28
CA LEU A 13 3.71 -1.67 19.28
C LEU A 13 4.47 -2.70 18.41
N ALA A 14 5.69 -2.36 18.00
CA ALA A 14 6.54 -3.29 17.25
C ALA A 14 6.89 -4.52 18.06
N ALA A 15 7.18 -4.36 19.36
CA ALA A 15 7.47 -5.49 20.24
C ALA A 15 6.24 -6.40 20.41
N GLU A 16 5.05 -5.85 20.61
CA GLU A 16 3.80 -6.63 20.70
C GLU A 16 3.57 -7.47 19.44
N ARG A 17 3.75 -6.89 18.26
CA ARG A 17 3.59 -7.59 16.98
C ARG A 17 4.64 -8.67 16.73
N CYS A 18 5.85 -8.44 17.18
CA CYS A 18 6.91 -9.46 17.10
C CYS A 18 6.73 -10.58 18.13
N GLY A 19 5.72 -10.52 19.00
CA GLY A 19 5.56 -11.48 20.10
C GLY A 19 6.51 -11.20 21.27
N GLY A 20 6.86 -9.94 21.50
CA GLY A 20 7.63 -9.45 22.64
C GLY A 20 9.01 -8.90 22.31
N ALA A 21 9.64 -8.28 23.32
CA ALA A 21 10.95 -7.63 23.20
C ALA A 21 12.07 -8.57 22.72
N VAL A 22 12.02 -9.85 23.12
CA VAL A 22 13.02 -10.85 22.70
C VAL A 22 12.97 -11.09 21.21
N ASN A 23 11.77 -11.25 20.67
CA ASN A 23 11.58 -11.48 19.24
C ASN A 23 11.89 -10.23 18.40
N LEU A 24 11.52 -9.04 18.91
CA LEU A 24 11.92 -7.78 18.28
C LEU A 24 13.45 -7.66 18.24
N GLY A 25 14.13 -8.02 19.32
CA GLY A 25 15.59 -8.05 19.38
C GLY A 25 16.20 -8.99 18.35
N ARG A 26 15.69 -10.23 18.25
CA ARG A 26 16.16 -11.19 17.24
C ARG A 26 15.96 -10.68 15.80
N ARG A 27 14.80 -10.12 15.50
CA ARG A 27 14.49 -9.58 14.15
C ARG A 27 15.33 -8.36 13.79
N SER A 28 15.62 -7.50 14.77
CA SER A 28 16.43 -6.29 14.54
C SER A 28 17.93 -6.56 14.60
N GLY A 29 18.36 -7.70 15.09
CA GLY A 29 19.78 -7.95 15.39
C GLY A 29 20.32 -7.08 16.53
N ILE A 30 19.44 -6.69 17.47
CA ILE A 30 19.78 -5.90 18.66
C ILE A 30 19.57 -6.78 19.89
N ASP A 31 20.47 -6.67 20.87
CA ASP A 31 20.35 -7.41 22.10
C ASP A 31 18.98 -7.17 22.77
N PRO A 32 18.23 -8.21 23.14
CA PRO A 32 16.91 -8.08 23.77
C PRO A 32 16.90 -7.24 25.05
N SER A 33 18.02 -7.21 25.80
CA SER A 33 18.14 -6.36 27.00
C SER A 33 18.16 -4.88 26.63
N CYS A 34 18.79 -4.53 25.51
CA CYS A 34 18.75 -3.16 24.97
C CYS A 34 17.32 -2.78 24.55
N ILE A 35 16.63 -3.66 23.83
CA ILE A 35 15.22 -3.44 23.46
C ILE A 35 14.37 -3.21 24.71
N SER A 36 14.48 -4.06 25.72
CA SER A 36 13.73 -3.91 26.98
C SER A 36 13.99 -2.58 27.68
N ARG A 37 15.21 -2.06 27.58
CA ARG A 37 15.56 -0.73 28.16
C ARG A 37 14.94 0.39 27.35
N TYR A 38 14.91 0.29 26.02
CA TYR A 38 14.24 1.25 25.14
C TYR A 38 12.73 1.33 25.42
N LEU A 39 12.07 0.17 25.48
CA LEU A 39 10.62 0.06 25.74
C LEU A 39 10.20 0.66 27.10
N ARG A 40 11.09 0.56 28.10
CA ARG A 40 10.84 1.09 29.45
C ARG A 40 11.25 2.56 29.61
N GLY A 41 11.73 3.21 28.56
CA GLY A 41 12.22 4.58 28.62
C GLY A 41 13.44 4.78 29.55
N LYS A 42 14.18 3.70 29.85
CA LYS A 42 15.36 3.76 30.75
C LYS A 42 16.60 4.35 30.07
N VAL A 43 16.52 4.66 28.80
CA VAL A 43 17.59 5.22 27.97
C VAL A 43 17.03 6.40 27.19
N ARG A 44 17.72 7.52 27.18
CA ARG A 44 17.28 8.73 26.47
C ARG A 44 17.58 8.75 24.99
N SER A 45 18.51 7.90 24.54
CA SER A 45 18.92 7.84 23.14
C SER A 45 19.30 6.45 22.70
N VAL A 46 19.19 6.22 21.38
CA VAL A 46 19.61 5.01 20.70
C VAL A 46 20.77 5.37 19.80
N SER A 47 21.81 4.51 19.71
CA SER A 47 22.90 4.69 18.76
C SER A 47 22.36 4.68 17.32
N ASP A 48 23.03 5.36 16.41
CA ASP A 48 22.60 5.46 15.01
C ASP A 48 22.56 4.09 14.32
N ASP A 49 23.48 3.17 14.66
CA ASP A 49 23.46 1.79 14.14
C ASP A 49 22.19 1.05 14.60
N ASN A 50 21.89 1.06 15.90
CA ASN A 50 20.69 0.43 16.43
C ASN A 50 19.41 1.11 15.92
N TRP A 51 19.43 2.44 15.76
CA TRP A 51 18.31 3.18 15.18
C TRP A 51 18.04 2.75 13.74
N ASN A 52 19.06 2.63 12.89
CA ASN A 52 18.92 2.17 11.51
C ASN A 52 18.36 0.75 11.40
N LYS A 53 18.70 -0.13 12.35
CA LYS A 53 18.14 -1.48 12.44
C LYS A 53 16.68 -1.45 12.87
N LEU A 54 16.33 -0.68 13.89
CA LEU A 54 14.96 -0.53 14.39
C LEU A 54 14.05 0.16 13.37
N ARG A 55 14.55 1.20 12.72
CA ARG A 55 13.80 1.97 11.73
C ARG A 55 13.23 1.08 10.61
N LYS A 56 14.02 0.14 10.09
CA LYS A 56 13.55 -0.82 9.08
C LYS A 56 12.35 -1.64 9.57
N ILE A 57 12.39 -2.09 10.82
CA ILE A 57 11.29 -2.85 11.41
C ILE A 57 10.11 -1.94 11.74
N LEU A 58 10.37 -0.75 12.29
CA LEU A 58 9.32 0.22 12.59
C LEU A 58 8.60 0.68 11.33
N GLU A 59 9.29 0.88 10.23
CA GLU A 59 8.70 1.19 8.93
C GLU A 59 7.78 0.06 8.47
N THR A 60 8.20 -1.19 8.61
CA THR A 60 7.38 -2.36 8.28
C THR A 60 6.16 -2.46 9.20
N VAL A 61 6.37 -2.43 10.51
CA VAL A 61 5.32 -2.60 11.53
C VAL A 61 4.36 -1.40 11.60
N SER A 62 4.85 -0.18 11.43
CA SER A 62 4.00 1.04 11.41
C SER A 62 3.10 1.05 10.18
N CYS A 63 3.62 0.54 9.04
CA CYS A 63 2.83 0.40 7.85
C CYS A 63 1.58 -0.45 8.09
N ASP A 64 1.76 -1.65 8.65
CA ASP A 64 0.66 -2.60 8.80
C ASP A 64 -0.49 -2.05 9.67
N ARG A 65 -0.17 -1.41 10.81
CA ARG A 65 -1.21 -0.87 11.72
C ARG A 65 -1.85 0.41 11.25
N PHE A 66 -1.10 1.28 10.60
CA PHE A 66 -1.66 2.53 10.08
C PHE A 66 -2.73 2.25 9.02
N TYR A 67 -2.56 1.15 8.29
CA TYR A 67 -3.51 0.77 7.24
C TYR A 67 -4.70 -0.03 7.76
N GLU A 68 -4.52 -0.92 8.74
CA GLU A 68 -5.64 -1.65 9.36
C GLU A 68 -6.64 -0.73 10.06
N THR A 69 -6.18 0.39 10.63
CA THR A 69 -7.05 1.32 11.37
C THR A 69 -7.52 2.53 10.57
N ALA A 70 -6.75 2.95 9.56
CA ALA A 70 -7.01 4.18 8.81
C ALA A 70 -7.66 3.94 7.43
N HIS A 71 -7.51 2.74 6.86
CA HIS A 71 -7.98 2.46 5.52
C HIS A 71 -8.74 1.14 5.47
N PRO A 72 -9.99 1.14 5.01
CA PRO A 72 -10.74 -0.10 4.84
C PRO A 72 -10.08 -0.97 3.77
N VAL A 73 -9.98 -2.28 4.04
CA VAL A 73 -9.63 -3.26 3.01
C VAL A 73 -10.88 -3.48 2.17
N VAL A 74 -10.77 -3.21 0.90
CA VAL A 74 -11.87 -3.29 -0.06
C VAL A 74 -11.62 -4.46 -1.02
N GLU A 75 -12.62 -5.31 -1.16
CA GLU A 75 -12.58 -6.37 -2.15
C GLU A 75 -12.93 -5.80 -3.54
N TRP A 76 -12.35 -6.39 -4.58
CA TRP A 76 -12.55 -5.95 -5.97
C TRP A 76 -14.03 -5.81 -6.36
N LYS A 77 -14.85 -6.76 -5.92
CA LYS A 77 -16.30 -6.73 -6.15
C LYS A 77 -17.03 -5.55 -5.50
N GLU A 78 -16.51 -5.04 -4.40
CA GLU A 78 -17.07 -3.88 -3.69
C GLU A 78 -16.70 -2.59 -4.42
N LEU A 79 -15.45 -2.48 -4.89
CA LEU A 79 -15.00 -1.39 -5.75
C LEU A 79 -15.84 -1.29 -7.03
N LEU A 80 -16.28 -2.42 -7.59
CA LEU A 80 -17.12 -2.45 -8.78
C LEU A 80 -18.57 -2.01 -8.56
N LYS A 81 -19.10 -2.12 -7.33
CA LYS A 81 -20.48 -1.72 -7.02
C LYS A 81 -20.65 -0.22 -7.01
N ASP A 82 -19.86 0.49 -6.23
CA ASP A 82 -19.88 1.94 -6.14
C ASP A 82 -18.50 2.49 -5.79
N PRO A 83 -17.65 2.70 -6.81
CA PRO A 83 -16.29 3.20 -6.61
C PRO A 83 -16.23 4.55 -5.89
N GLY A 84 -17.23 5.41 -6.10
CA GLY A 84 -17.28 6.74 -5.53
C GLY A 84 -17.75 6.77 -4.07
N GLN A 85 -18.56 5.80 -3.63
CA GLN A 85 -19.12 5.78 -2.29
C GLN A 85 -18.09 5.32 -1.25
N LEU A 86 -17.20 4.41 -1.63
CA LEU A 86 -16.16 3.89 -0.73
C LEU A 86 -15.26 4.98 -0.14
N LEU A 87 -15.06 6.05 -0.89
CA LEU A 87 -14.20 7.16 -0.50
C LEU A 87 -14.99 8.31 0.16
N ARG A 88 -16.26 8.51 -0.21
CA ARG A 88 -17.12 9.55 0.37
C ARG A 88 -17.48 9.28 1.83
N ASN A 89 -17.69 8.01 2.18
CA ASN A 89 -18.12 7.63 3.53
C ASN A 89 -17.01 7.73 4.60
N GLY A 90 -15.75 7.93 4.21
CA GLY A 90 -14.63 7.97 5.13
C GLY A 90 -13.76 9.24 5.07
N GLY A 91 -13.99 10.14 4.13
CA GLY A 91 -13.09 11.31 3.92
C GLY A 91 -11.64 10.91 3.59
N VAL A 92 -11.41 9.66 3.19
CA VAL A 92 -10.08 9.07 3.03
C VAL A 92 -9.74 9.04 1.54
N GLU A 93 -8.71 9.78 1.14
CA GLU A 93 -8.19 9.76 -0.24
C GLU A 93 -7.52 8.43 -0.62
N GLN A 94 -7.40 7.50 0.32
CA GLN A 94 -6.66 6.25 0.14
C GLN A 94 -7.48 5.06 0.63
N LEU A 95 -7.33 3.94 -0.05
CA LEU A 95 -7.93 2.66 0.35
C LEU A 95 -6.91 1.53 0.17
N ILE A 96 -7.12 0.43 0.89
CA ILE A 96 -6.40 -0.81 0.67
C ILE A 96 -7.29 -1.69 -0.20
N LEU A 97 -6.76 -2.14 -1.32
CA LEU A 97 -7.45 -3.02 -2.24
C LEU A 97 -6.73 -4.37 -2.29
N ARG A 98 -7.49 -5.46 -2.24
CA ARG A 98 -6.95 -6.78 -2.52
C ARG A 98 -6.87 -6.96 -4.04
N ALA A 99 -5.66 -7.10 -4.58
CA ALA A 99 -5.43 -7.28 -6.01
C ALA A 99 -6.05 -8.60 -6.50
N GLN A 100 -6.50 -8.58 -7.74
CA GLN A 100 -7.05 -9.75 -8.42
C GLN A 100 -6.37 -9.92 -9.79
N GLY A 101 -5.91 -11.15 -10.07
CA GLY A 101 -5.26 -11.48 -11.33
C GLY A 101 -3.74 -11.33 -11.32
N LEU A 102 -3.11 -11.67 -12.43
CA LEU A 102 -1.66 -11.72 -12.59
C LEU A 102 -1.10 -10.66 -13.55
N GLU A 103 -1.94 -9.77 -14.06
CA GLU A 103 -1.59 -8.81 -15.12
C GLU A 103 -0.41 -7.87 -14.78
N MET A 104 -0.13 -7.69 -13.48
CA MET A 104 0.96 -6.87 -12.97
C MET A 104 2.07 -7.67 -12.29
N ALA A 105 2.08 -9.01 -12.48
CA ALA A 105 3.16 -9.85 -11.98
C ALA A 105 4.50 -9.50 -12.67
N PRO A 106 5.63 -9.59 -11.96
CA PRO A 106 5.77 -10.03 -10.56
C PRO A 106 5.59 -8.92 -9.52
N GLN A 107 5.34 -7.67 -9.92
CA GLN A 107 5.29 -6.54 -8.98
C GLN A 107 4.05 -6.61 -8.08
N ILE A 108 2.90 -6.93 -8.67
CA ILE A 108 1.65 -7.15 -7.93
C ILE A 108 1.10 -8.50 -8.40
N CYS A 109 0.94 -9.42 -7.47
CA CYS A 109 0.39 -10.75 -7.70
C CYS A 109 -1.07 -10.81 -7.24
N ASP A 110 -1.74 -11.90 -7.62
CA ASP A 110 -3.09 -12.18 -7.14
C ASP A 110 -3.13 -12.21 -5.60
N ARG A 111 -4.16 -11.59 -5.04
CA ARG A 111 -4.40 -11.42 -3.60
C ARG A 111 -3.43 -10.51 -2.84
N ASP A 112 -2.43 -9.92 -3.48
CA ASP A 112 -1.62 -8.90 -2.82
C ASP A 112 -2.50 -7.76 -2.31
N LEU A 113 -2.19 -7.23 -1.14
CA LEU A 113 -2.78 -6.00 -0.65
C LEU A 113 -2.02 -4.81 -1.22
N ILE A 114 -2.73 -3.89 -1.82
CA ILE A 114 -2.16 -2.67 -2.40
C ILE A 114 -2.81 -1.43 -1.79
N LEU A 115 -1.98 -0.45 -1.44
CA LEU A 115 -2.46 0.86 -1.05
C LEU A 115 -2.68 1.71 -2.30
N VAL A 116 -3.89 2.21 -2.46
CA VAL A 116 -4.30 2.98 -3.63
C VAL A 116 -4.77 4.37 -3.20
N ARG A 117 -4.30 5.40 -3.89
CA ARG A 117 -4.76 6.78 -3.72
C ARG A 117 -5.61 7.18 -4.92
N GLN A 118 -6.82 7.64 -4.65
CA GLN A 118 -7.70 8.17 -5.70
C GLN A 118 -7.08 9.36 -6.42
N LYS A 119 -7.40 9.48 -7.70
CA LYS A 119 -7.10 10.61 -8.58
C LYS A 119 -8.37 11.09 -9.25
N GLU A 120 -8.42 12.37 -9.58
CA GLU A 120 -9.58 12.95 -10.24
C GLU A 120 -9.62 12.58 -11.72
N SER A 121 -8.45 12.46 -12.34
CA SER A 121 -8.34 12.14 -13.76
C SER A 121 -7.05 11.38 -14.10
N LEU A 122 -6.99 10.84 -15.33
CA LEU A 122 -5.77 10.24 -15.88
C LEU A 122 -4.60 11.23 -15.97
N THR A 123 -4.89 12.51 -16.16
CA THR A 123 -3.85 13.55 -16.27
C THR A 123 -3.10 13.76 -14.97
N ASP A 124 -3.75 13.49 -13.82
CA ASP A 124 -3.17 13.63 -12.49
C ASP A 124 -2.30 12.44 -12.08
N VAL A 125 -2.29 11.41 -12.92
CA VAL A 125 -1.49 10.21 -12.68
C VAL A 125 -0.09 10.41 -13.27
N PRO A 126 0.98 10.29 -12.46
CA PRO A 126 2.34 10.32 -12.99
C PRO A 126 2.60 9.16 -13.97
N GLU A 127 3.47 9.40 -14.94
CA GLU A 127 3.86 8.38 -15.90
C GLU A 127 4.52 7.16 -15.24
N ASN A 128 4.36 5.99 -15.86
CA ASN A 128 4.90 4.71 -15.38
C ASN A 128 4.37 4.22 -14.03
N LYS A 129 3.32 4.82 -13.49
CA LYS A 129 2.69 4.33 -12.26
C LYS A 129 1.71 3.20 -12.56
N ILE A 130 1.62 2.27 -11.62
CA ILE A 130 0.57 1.26 -11.60
C ILE A 130 -0.70 1.94 -11.10
N VAL A 131 -1.80 1.71 -11.78
CA VAL A 131 -3.11 2.27 -11.47
C VAL A 131 -4.16 1.18 -11.41
N VAL A 132 -5.18 1.43 -10.61
CA VAL A 132 -6.44 0.70 -10.67
C VAL A 132 -7.45 1.62 -11.34
N ALA A 133 -8.10 1.15 -12.39
CA ALA A 133 -9.14 1.90 -13.08
C ALA A 133 -10.44 1.09 -13.13
N VAL A 134 -11.55 1.76 -12.87
CA VAL A 134 -12.91 1.19 -12.99
C VAL A 134 -13.61 1.89 -14.13
N PHE A 135 -14.14 1.11 -15.06
CA PHE A 135 -14.80 1.59 -16.27
C PHE A 135 -16.32 1.58 -16.16
N LYS A 136 -16.96 2.40 -16.97
CA LYS A 136 -18.40 2.29 -17.22
C LYS A 136 -18.73 0.90 -17.78
N PRO A 137 -19.83 0.29 -17.38
CA PRO A 137 -20.23 -0.97 -17.96
C PRO A 137 -20.59 -0.76 -19.44
N PHE A 138 -19.85 -1.39 -20.32
CA PHE A 138 -20.14 -1.37 -21.75
C PHE A 138 -21.02 -2.54 -22.19
N CYS A 139 -20.79 -3.71 -21.59
CA CYS A 139 -21.65 -4.89 -21.70
C CYS A 139 -21.55 -5.75 -20.43
N ALA A 140 -22.48 -6.67 -20.23
CA ALA A 140 -22.57 -7.48 -19.00
C ALA A 140 -21.32 -8.35 -18.72
N GLU A 141 -20.52 -8.66 -19.75
CA GLU A 141 -19.36 -9.55 -19.67
C GLU A 141 -18.01 -8.82 -19.69
N SER A 142 -18.00 -7.49 -19.86
CA SER A 142 -16.74 -6.74 -19.92
C SER A 142 -16.09 -6.58 -18.55
N GLN A 143 -14.77 -6.72 -18.52
CA GLN A 143 -13.99 -6.45 -17.34
C GLN A 143 -14.16 -4.99 -16.93
N ARG A 144 -14.79 -4.75 -15.78
CA ARG A 144 -15.15 -3.41 -15.31
C ARG A 144 -14.04 -2.72 -14.53
N ALA A 145 -13.02 -3.45 -14.13
CA ALA A 145 -11.87 -2.89 -13.44
C ALA A 145 -10.57 -3.58 -13.89
N VAL A 146 -9.50 -2.81 -13.88
CA VAL A 146 -8.16 -3.27 -14.25
C VAL A 146 -7.11 -2.73 -13.28
N CYS A 147 -6.05 -3.49 -13.10
CA CYS A 147 -4.80 -3.02 -12.50
C CYS A 147 -3.74 -3.04 -13.59
N LYS A 148 -3.23 -1.87 -14.00
CA LYS A 148 -2.35 -1.74 -15.16
C LYS A 148 -1.31 -0.64 -14.92
N ARG A 149 -0.25 -0.68 -15.71
CA ARG A 149 0.73 0.42 -15.77
C ARG A 149 0.28 1.48 -16.75
N LEU A 150 0.21 2.73 -16.29
CA LEU A 150 -0.09 3.87 -17.17
C LEU A 150 1.19 4.34 -17.86
N ARG A 151 1.13 4.47 -19.18
CA ARG A 151 2.17 5.09 -20.00
C ARG A 151 1.57 6.12 -20.95
N ARG A 152 2.37 7.12 -21.32
CA ARG A 152 1.98 8.09 -22.36
C ARG A 152 2.75 7.82 -23.64
N ILE A 153 2.02 7.70 -24.74
CA ILE A 153 2.56 7.51 -26.08
C ILE A 153 1.96 8.59 -26.97
N ASN A 154 2.78 9.46 -27.52
CA ASN A 154 2.36 10.60 -28.36
C ASN A 154 1.31 11.50 -27.71
N GLY A 155 1.33 11.64 -26.38
CA GLY A 155 0.38 12.43 -25.63
C GLY A 155 -0.85 11.65 -25.13
N ASP A 156 -1.13 10.49 -25.68
CA ASP A 156 -2.24 9.62 -25.29
C ASP A 156 -1.86 8.72 -24.12
N CYS A 157 -2.80 8.46 -23.23
CA CYS A 157 -2.63 7.53 -22.13
C CYS A 157 -2.94 6.10 -22.58
N TRP A 158 -2.12 5.17 -22.15
CA TRP A 158 -2.25 3.74 -22.44
C TRP A 158 -2.08 2.90 -21.19
N PHE A 159 -2.86 1.84 -21.08
CA PHE A 159 -2.75 0.84 -20.02
C PHE A 159 -1.94 -0.37 -20.51
N PHE A 160 -0.90 -0.72 -19.76
CA PHE A 160 -0.01 -1.85 -20.04
C PHE A 160 -0.04 -2.87 -18.91
N SER A 161 -0.01 -4.16 -19.28
CA SER A 161 0.36 -5.23 -18.34
C SER A 161 1.87 -5.26 -18.17
N ASP A 162 2.35 -5.63 -16.99
CA ASP A 162 3.77 -5.95 -16.78
C ASP A 162 4.08 -7.41 -17.20
N GLU A 163 3.06 -8.24 -17.36
CA GLU A 163 3.18 -9.59 -17.90
C GLU A 163 3.58 -9.54 -19.38
N PRO A 164 4.60 -10.32 -19.81
CA PRO A 164 5.13 -10.25 -21.18
C PRO A 164 4.13 -10.52 -22.32
N GLN A 165 3.08 -11.29 -22.03
CA GLN A 165 2.00 -11.59 -22.97
C GLN A 165 0.73 -10.77 -22.70
N GLY A 166 0.82 -9.81 -21.78
CA GLY A 166 -0.33 -9.03 -21.33
C GLY A 166 -0.81 -8.03 -22.39
N PHE A 167 -2.11 -7.78 -22.36
CA PHE A 167 -2.75 -6.83 -23.26
C PHE A 167 -2.43 -5.38 -22.88
N PHE A 168 -2.36 -4.53 -23.89
CA PHE A 168 -2.33 -3.08 -23.73
C PHE A 168 -3.50 -2.46 -24.52
N PHE A 169 -4.03 -1.35 -24.05
CA PHE A 169 -5.13 -0.65 -24.70
C PHE A 169 -5.13 0.84 -24.34
N PRO A 170 -5.73 1.70 -25.17
CA PRO A 170 -5.80 3.13 -24.90
C PRO A 170 -6.68 3.40 -23.68
N ALA A 171 -6.28 4.38 -22.88
CA ALA A 171 -7.00 4.82 -21.70
C ALA A 171 -7.85 6.05 -22.05
N GLU A 172 -9.15 5.88 -22.23
CA GLU A 172 -10.08 6.98 -22.51
C GLU A 172 -10.74 7.48 -21.22
N ASN A 173 -10.48 8.74 -20.86
CA ASN A 173 -10.99 9.37 -19.63
C ASN A 173 -12.52 9.28 -19.49
N LYS A 174 -13.25 9.43 -20.61
CA LYS A 174 -14.73 9.42 -20.62
C LYS A 174 -15.37 8.09 -20.20
N GLU A 175 -14.60 7.00 -20.26
CA GLU A 175 -15.05 5.66 -19.92
C GLU A 175 -14.68 5.26 -18.48
N ILE A 176 -13.79 6.04 -17.85
CA ILE A 176 -13.32 5.75 -16.50
C ILE A 176 -14.27 6.40 -15.49
N LEU A 177 -14.83 5.57 -14.62
CA LEU A 177 -15.65 6.00 -13.48
C LEU A 177 -14.81 6.36 -12.27
N TRP A 178 -13.71 5.65 -12.10
CA TRP A 178 -12.82 5.81 -10.96
C TRP A 178 -11.40 5.41 -11.34
N ILE A 179 -10.43 6.14 -10.82
CA ILE A 179 -9.01 5.82 -10.98
C ILE A 179 -8.26 6.06 -9.68
N GLY A 180 -7.34 5.16 -9.36
CA GLY A 180 -6.45 5.28 -8.23
C GLY A 180 -5.02 4.87 -8.58
N VAL A 181 -4.04 5.58 -8.03
CA VAL A 181 -2.61 5.25 -8.18
C VAL A 181 -2.21 4.31 -7.08
N VAL A 182 -1.59 3.19 -7.44
CA VAL A 182 -0.97 2.29 -6.48
C VAL A 182 0.27 2.97 -5.91
N LEU A 183 0.23 3.22 -4.61
CA LEU A 183 1.35 3.84 -3.88
C LEU A 183 2.40 2.80 -3.53
N ARG A 184 1.95 1.62 -3.09
CA ARG A 184 2.79 0.50 -2.73
C ARG A 184 2.00 -0.80 -2.57
N LYS A 185 2.70 -1.91 -2.63
CA LYS A 185 2.26 -3.22 -2.18
C LYS A 185 2.45 -3.32 -0.66
N ILE A 186 1.49 -3.90 0.03
CA ILE A 186 1.55 -4.23 1.44
C ILE A 186 1.89 -5.72 1.50
N CYS A 187 3.04 -6.06 2.05
CA CYS A 187 3.40 -7.45 2.24
C CYS A 187 2.68 -7.97 3.50
N GLU A 188 1.85 -8.98 3.36
CA GLU A 188 1.43 -9.79 4.50
C GLU A 188 2.68 -10.55 5.00
N LEU A 189 3.01 -10.40 6.29
CA LEU A 189 4.14 -11.06 6.95
C LEU A 189 3.77 -12.49 7.34
#